data_c2413111866b7d1fe4e25845c34a527a
#
_entry.id   c2413111866b7d1fe4e25845c34a527a
#
_cell.length_a   1.000
_cell.length_b   1.000
_cell.length_c   1.000
_cell.angle_alpha   90.00
_cell.angle_beta   90.00
_cell.angle_gamma   90.00
#
_symmetry.space_group_name_H-M   'P 1'
#
loop_
_entity.id
_entity.type
_entity.pdbx_description
1 polymer ?
#
loop_
_entity_poly.entity_id
_entity_poly.type
_entity_poly.pdbx_seq_one_letter_code
_entity_poly.pdbx_strand_id
1 'polypeptide(L)'
;MTLTLGSLFDGIGGFPLAAIRQGITPLWASEIEPFPIQVTKHHFPETLHMGDIIRLDGAKLAPVDIICGGSPCQDLSVASCTRAGLAGARSGLFLEQIRVTKEMRDADIRRGRTGKSVRPRWFCWENGATRS
;
A
#
# COMPACT_ATOMS: atom_id res chain seq x y z
N MET A 1 -1.09 -2.10 -22.73
CA MET A 1 -0.85 -2.86 -21.51
C MET A 1 -1.21 -2.02 -20.30
N THR A 2 -2.00 -2.57 -19.43
CA THR A 2 -2.53 -1.83 -18.29
C THR A 2 -1.65 -2.05 -17.06
N LEU A 3 -1.27 -0.96 -16.41
CA LEU A 3 -0.55 -1.06 -15.14
C LEU A 3 -1.53 -1.41 -14.03
N THR A 4 -1.02 -2.09 -13.02
CA THR A 4 -1.82 -2.54 -11.88
C THR A 4 -1.30 -1.92 -10.58
N LEU A 5 -2.18 -1.80 -9.60
CA LEU A 5 -1.88 -1.10 -8.35
C LEU A 5 -2.35 -1.89 -7.15
N GLY A 6 -1.53 -1.92 -6.12
CA GLY A 6 -1.93 -2.37 -4.79
C GLY A 6 -1.89 -1.18 -3.85
N SER A 7 -2.94 -1.01 -3.06
CA SER A 7 -3.08 0.11 -2.16
C SER A 7 -2.95 -0.35 -0.72
N LEU A 8 -2.06 0.28 0.02
CA LEU A 8 -1.86 0.02 1.45
C LEU A 8 -2.39 1.20 2.25
N PHE A 9 -2.99 0.90 3.41
CA PHE A 9 -3.64 1.94 4.23
C PHE A 9 -4.66 2.70 3.37
N ASP A 10 -5.57 1.95 2.78
CA ASP A 10 -6.37 2.43 1.67
C ASP A 10 -7.32 3.58 2.01
N GLY A 11 -7.79 3.63 3.25
CA GLY A 11 -8.78 4.63 3.62
C GLY A 11 -10.03 4.47 2.79
N ILE A 12 -10.55 5.58 2.30
CA ILE A 12 -11.78 5.57 1.48
C ILE A 12 -11.50 5.37 -0.01
N GLY A 13 -10.29 4.97 -0.36
CA GLY A 13 -10.00 4.58 -1.73
C GLY A 13 -9.47 5.70 -2.61
N GLY A 14 -8.76 6.66 -2.03
CA GLY A 14 -8.19 7.76 -2.82
C GLY A 14 -7.19 7.29 -3.86
N PHE A 15 -6.30 6.36 -3.50
CA PHE A 15 -5.34 5.83 -4.46
C PHE A 15 -6.03 5.03 -5.57
N PRO A 16 -6.96 4.10 -5.25
CA PRO A 16 -7.69 3.42 -6.31
C PRO A 16 -8.46 4.37 -7.24
N LEU A 17 -9.08 5.40 -6.70
CA LEU A 17 -9.79 6.37 -7.53
C LEU A 17 -8.83 7.07 -8.49
N ALA A 18 -7.71 7.56 -7.96
CA ALA A 18 -6.72 8.22 -8.80
C ALA A 18 -6.18 7.28 -9.88
N ALA A 19 -5.95 6.02 -9.50
CA ALA A 19 -5.46 5.02 -10.45
C ALA A 19 -6.44 4.81 -11.60
N ILE A 20 -7.72 4.64 -11.29
CA ILE A 20 -8.73 4.42 -12.31
C ILE A 20 -8.79 5.59 -13.27
N ARG A 21 -8.70 6.80 -12.75
CA ARG A 21 -8.72 7.99 -13.60
C ARG A 21 -7.53 8.07 -14.54
N GLN A 22 -6.46 7.37 -14.24
CA GLN A 22 -5.27 7.32 -15.08
C GLN A 22 -5.16 6.02 -15.88
N GLY A 23 -6.20 5.20 -15.87
CA GLY A 23 -6.16 3.95 -16.60
C GLY A 23 -5.38 2.84 -15.91
N ILE A 24 -5.10 2.98 -14.62
CA ILE A 24 -4.39 1.98 -13.83
C ILE A 24 -5.43 1.15 -13.09
N THR A 25 -5.26 -0.17 -13.07
CA THR A 25 -6.24 -1.07 -12.47
C THR A 25 -5.85 -1.40 -11.03
N PRO A 26 -6.65 -1.00 -10.04
CA PRO A 26 -6.41 -1.41 -8.65
C PRO A 26 -6.85 -2.85 -8.45
N LEU A 27 -5.91 -3.72 -8.08
CA LEU A 27 -6.19 -5.13 -7.90
C LEU A 27 -6.57 -5.49 -6.47
N TRP A 28 -5.90 -4.90 -5.49
CA TRP A 28 -6.17 -5.21 -4.10
C TRP A 28 -5.86 -4.00 -3.23
N ALA A 29 -6.41 -4.03 -2.01
CA ALA A 29 -6.22 -2.96 -1.05
C ALA A 29 -6.11 -3.57 0.35
N SER A 30 -5.35 -2.91 1.21
CA SER A 30 -5.21 -3.28 2.61
C SER A 30 -5.72 -2.14 3.47
N GLU A 31 -6.66 -2.45 4.35
CA GLU A 31 -7.24 -1.51 5.29
C GLU A 31 -7.89 -2.30 6.41
N ILE A 32 -7.87 -1.78 7.63
CA ILE A 32 -8.45 -2.47 8.77
C ILE A 32 -9.71 -1.80 9.30
N GLU A 33 -9.93 -0.53 8.98
CA GLU A 33 -11.09 0.19 9.50
C GLU A 33 -12.36 -0.23 8.74
N PRO A 34 -13.41 -0.65 9.45
CA PRO A 34 -14.59 -1.17 8.74
C PRO A 34 -15.30 -0.15 7.84
N PHE A 35 -15.41 1.09 8.29
CA PHE A 35 -16.14 2.08 7.51
C PHE A 35 -15.46 2.38 6.17
N PRO A 36 -14.15 2.68 6.14
CA PRO A 36 -13.47 2.86 4.84
C PRO A 36 -13.57 1.63 3.95
N ILE A 37 -13.49 0.43 4.53
CA ILE A 37 -13.62 -0.80 3.75
C ILE A 37 -14.98 -0.85 3.06
N GLN A 38 -16.05 -0.51 3.79
CA GLN A 38 -17.39 -0.53 3.19
C GLN A 38 -17.50 0.48 2.06
N VAL A 39 -16.92 1.67 2.25
CA VAL A 39 -16.95 2.70 1.22
C VAL A 39 -16.24 2.21 -0.04
N THR A 40 -15.05 1.62 0.11
CA THR A 40 -14.30 1.17 -1.05
C THR A 40 -14.95 -0.04 -1.72
N LYS A 41 -15.55 -0.93 -0.97
CA LYS A 41 -16.29 -2.04 -1.57
C LYS A 41 -17.45 -1.56 -2.42
N HIS A 42 -18.08 -0.49 -2.00
CA HIS A 42 -19.20 0.08 -2.77
C HIS A 42 -18.70 0.69 -4.08
N HIS A 43 -17.61 1.44 -4.02
CA HIS A 43 -17.12 2.16 -5.20
C HIS A 43 -16.20 1.33 -6.09
N PHE A 44 -15.52 0.33 -5.51
CA PHE A 44 -14.55 -0.48 -6.24
C PHE A 44 -14.82 -1.97 -5.96
N PRO A 45 -15.96 -2.49 -6.43
CA PRO A 45 -16.37 -3.85 -6.06
C PRO A 45 -15.41 -4.94 -6.54
N GLU A 46 -14.60 -4.64 -7.56
CA GLU A 46 -13.69 -5.64 -8.10
C GLU A 46 -12.32 -5.64 -7.43
N THR A 47 -12.06 -4.67 -6.54
CA THR A 47 -10.81 -4.62 -5.81
C THR A 47 -10.89 -5.56 -4.62
N LEU A 48 -9.92 -6.46 -4.49
CA LEU A 48 -9.88 -7.40 -3.37
C LEU A 48 -9.40 -6.71 -2.11
N HIS A 49 -10.07 -6.98 -1.00
CA HIS A 49 -9.69 -6.44 0.30
C HIS A 49 -8.89 -7.49 1.04
N MET A 50 -7.63 -7.17 1.32
CA MET A 50 -6.68 -8.14 1.88
C MET A 50 -6.51 -8.02 3.39
N GLY A 51 -7.17 -7.07 4.03
CA GLY A 51 -7.16 -6.95 5.47
C GLY A 51 -5.95 -6.21 6.03
N ASP A 52 -5.47 -6.69 7.17
CA ASP A 52 -4.43 -6.02 7.94
C ASP A 52 -3.05 -6.24 7.31
N ILE A 53 -2.33 -5.15 7.09
CA ILE A 53 -1.01 -5.21 6.47
C ILE A 53 -0.03 -6.08 7.26
N ILE A 54 -0.17 -6.10 8.59
CA ILE A 54 0.73 -6.89 9.42
C ILE A 54 0.64 -8.37 9.09
N ARG A 55 -0.51 -8.82 8.63
CA ARG A 55 -0.75 -10.22 8.30
C ARG A 55 -0.52 -10.56 6.83
N LEU A 56 -0.21 -9.58 6.02
CA LEU A 56 -0.01 -9.83 4.60
C LEU A 56 1.30 -10.54 4.33
N ASP A 57 1.24 -11.51 3.44
CA ASP A 57 2.43 -12.15 2.89
C ASP A 57 2.55 -11.67 1.45
N GLY A 58 3.57 -10.86 1.17
CA GLY A 58 3.75 -10.30 -0.16
C GLY A 58 3.91 -11.35 -1.23
N ALA A 59 4.43 -12.52 -0.88
CA ALA A 59 4.59 -13.60 -1.85
C ALA A 59 3.25 -14.17 -2.32
N LYS A 60 2.20 -13.98 -1.53
CA LYS A 60 0.87 -14.51 -1.85
C LYS A 60 -0.06 -13.49 -2.46
N LEU A 61 0.36 -12.23 -2.50
CA LEU A 61 -0.46 -11.18 -3.11
C LEU A 61 -0.34 -11.23 -4.62
N ALA A 62 -1.42 -10.85 -5.31
CA ALA A 62 -1.37 -10.73 -6.76
C ALA A 62 -0.31 -9.68 -7.12
N PRO A 63 0.64 -10.01 -8.00
CA PRO A 63 1.69 -9.04 -8.35
C PRO A 63 1.10 -7.78 -8.99
N VAL A 64 1.65 -6.65 -8.60
CA VAL A 64 1.20 -5.35 -9.11
C VAL A 64 2.42 -4.56 -9.55
N ASP A 65 2.20 -3.63 -10.47
CA ASP A 65 3.28 -2.77 -10.96
C ASP A 65 3.60 -1.65 -9.98
N ILE A 66 2.58 -1.17 -9.27
CA ILE A 66 2.70 0.01 -8.41
C ILE A 66 2.14 -0.34 -7.04
N ILE A 67 2.89 0.01 -6.00
CA ILE A 67 2.37 -0.01 -4.64
C ILE A 67 2.29 1.43 -4.16
N CYS A 68 1.11 1.81 -3.69
CA CYS A 68 0.88 3.12 -3.09
C CYS A 68 0.46 2.93 -1.65
N GLY A 69 0.88 3.84 -0.79
CA GLY A 69 0.44 3.81 0.58
C GLY A 69 0.76 5.11 1.28
N GLY A 70 -0.14 5.51 2.17
CA GLY A 70 0.13 6.60 3.09
C GLY A 70 -0.01 6.04 4.47
N SER A 71 1.12 5.64 5.09
CA SER A 71 1.04 5.08 6.42
C SER A 71 0.36 6.09 7.35
N PRO A 72 -0.51 5.61 8.24
CA PRO A 72 -1.26 6.53 9.10
C PRO A 72 -0.32 7.31 10.00
N CYS A 73 -0.37 8.62 9.88
CA CYS A 73 0.45 9.51 10.69
C CYS A 73 -0.38 10.39 11.59
N GLN A 74 -1.69 10.19 11.64
CA GLN A 74 -2.53 11.05 12.42
C GLN A 74 -2.19 11.01 13.91
N ASP A 75 -1.65 9.90 14.38
CA ASP A 75 -1.23 9.79 15.77
C ASP A 75 0.25 10.11 15.95
N LEU A 76 0.94 10.39 14.86
CA LEU A 76 2.29 10.88 14.91
C LEU A 76 2.23 12.37 14.79
N SER A 77 1.99 13.05 15.91
CA SER A 77 2.16 14.49 15.91
C SER A 77 3.59 14.76 15.43
N VAL A 78 3.81 15.96 14.93
CA VAL A 78 5.14 16.33 14.47
C VAL A 78 6.15 16.08 15.57
N ALA A 79 5.79 16.38 16.82
CA ALA A 79 6.70 16.14 17.94
C ALA A 79 6.98 14.66 18.14
N SER A 80 5.98 13.83 18.06
CA SER A 80 6.17 12.38 18.21
C SER A 80 7.02 11.82 17.08
N CYS A 81 6.74 12.24 15.87
CA CYS A 81 7.53 11.82 14.73
C CYS A 81 9.00 12.19 14.92
N THR A 82 9.24 13.41 15.38
CA THR A 82 10.60 13.90 15.53
C THR A 82 11.34 13.17 16.63
N ARG A 83 10.69 12.98 17.77
CA ARG A 83 11.35 12.34 18.91
C ARG A 83 11.53 10.86 18.75
N ALA A 84 10.50 10.19 18.25
CA ALA A 84 10.59 8.75 18.07
C ALA A 84 11.36 8.39 16.81
N GLY A 85 11.46 9.31 15.88
CA GLY A 85 12.06 9.03 14.60
C GLY A 85 11.34 7.85 13.97
N LEU A 86 12.12 6.96 13.39
CA LEU A 86 11.57 5.77 12.78
C LEU A 86 11.33 4.65 13.79
N ALA A 87 11.56 4.91 15.07
CA ALA A 87 11.37 3.89 16.09
C ALA A 87 9.96 3.89 16.66
N GLY A 88 9.12 4.86 16.30
CA GLY A 88 7.77 4.92 16.80
C GLY A 88 6.87 3.86 16.17
N ALA A 89 5.73 3.59 16.84
CA ALA A 89 4.81 2.56 16.36
C ALA A 89 4.30 2.82 14.95
N ARG A 90 4.13 4.10 14.62
CA ARG A 90 3.66 4.46 13.27
C ARG A 90 4.70 4.19 12.21
N SER A 91 5.97 4.37 12.57
CA SER A 91 7.05 4.02 11.67
C SER A 91 7.09 2.53 11.42
N GLY A 92 6.66 1.74 12.40
CA GLY A 92 6.55 0.30 12.21
C GLY A 92 5.60 -0.05 11.07
N LEU A 93 4.50 0.68 10.94
CA LEU A 93 3.56 0.43 9.84
C LEU A 93 4.19 0.79 8.48
N PHE A 94 4.96 1.86 8.43
CA PHE A 94 5.70 2.17 7.20
C PHE A 94 6.70 1.07 6.87
N LEU A 95 7.37 0.52 7.88
CA LEU A 95 8.29 -0.59 7.66
C LEU A 95 7.56 -1.83 7.16
N GLU A 96 6.31 -2.05 7.59
CA GLU A 96 5.51 -3.13 7.06
C GLU A 96 5.21 -2.94 5.58
N GLN A 97 5.01 -1.71 5.15
CA GLN A 97 4.83 -1.41 3.74
C GLN A 97 6.07 -1.78 2.94
N ILE A 98 7.24 -1.46 3.47
CA ILE A 98 8.50 -1.85 2.84
C ILE A 98 8.64 -3.37 2.83
N ARG A 99 8.30 -4.03 3.92
CA ARG A 99 8.39 -5.49 4.02
C ARG A 99 7.55 -6.16 2.94
N VAL A 100 6.28 -5.76 2.81
CA VAL A 100 5.39 -6.35 1.82
C VAL A 100 5.95 -6.15 0.42
N THR A 101 6.44 -4.96 0.12
CA THR A 101 7.02 -4.67 -1.18
C THR A 101 8.22 -5.57 -1.46
N LYS A 102 9.09 -5.74 -0.48
CA LYS A 102 10.26 -6.60 -0.64
C LYS A 102 9.86 -8.04 -0.86
N GLU A 103 8.89 -8.53 -0.08
CA GLU A 103 8.42 -9.91 -0.24
C GLU A 103 7.85 -10.15 -1.63
N MET A 104 7.12 -9.17 -2.16
CA MET A 104 6.57 -9.28 -3.51
C MET A 104 7.67 -9.34 -4.56
N ARG A 105 8.68 -8.49 -4.43
CA ARG A 105 9.79 -8.48 -5.37
C ARG A 105 10.59 -9.78 -5.31
N ASP A 106 10.85 -10.27 -4.10
CA ASP A 106 11.55 -11.54 -3.94
C ASP A 106 10.77 -12.68 -4.59
N ALA A 107 9.46 -12.70 -4.43
CA ALA A 107 8.62 -13.71 -5.04
C ALA A 107 8.64 -13.60 -6.57
N ASP A 108 8.67 -12.39 -7.09
CA ASP A 108 8.71 -12.19 -8.54
C ASP A 108 10.04 -12.67 -9.13
N ILE A 109 11.12 -12.48 -8.39
CA ILE A 109 12.43 -13.00 -8.80
C ILE A 109 12.39 -14.53 -8.83
N ARG A 110 11.77 -15.14 -7.82
CA ARG A 110 11.64 -16.60 -7.80
C ARG A 110 10.82 -17.13 -8.97
N ARG A 111 9.90 -16.31 -9.50
CA ARG A 111 9.13 -16.67 -10.69
C ARG A 111 9.91 -16.50 -11.98
N GLY A 112 11.14 -16.01 -11.91
CA GLY A 112 12.00 -15.87 -13.07
C GLY A 112 12.10 -14.46 -13.64
N ARG A 113 11.45 -13.48 -13.03
CA ARG A 113 11.55 -12.12 -13.53
C ARG A 113 12.86 -11.48 -13.09
N THR A 114 13.39 -10.59 -13.92
CA THR A 114 14.69 -9.99 -13.66
C THR A 114 14.68 -8.51 -14.03
N GLY A 115 15.63 -7.77 -13.44
CA GLY A 115 15.85 -6.38 -13.79
C GLY A 115 14.62 -5.52 -13.62
N LYS A 116 14.29 -4.77 -14.66
CA LYS A 116 13.17 -3.83 -14.61
C LYS A 116 11.81 -4.53 -14.67
N SER A 117 11.76 -5.82 -14.90
CA SER A 117 10.50 -6.54 -14.96
C SER A 117 10.05 -7.03 -13.58
N VAL A 118 10.90 -6.95 -12.56
CA VAL A 118 10.54 -7.35 -11.19
C VAL A 118 9.50 -6.40 -10.61
N ARG A 119 8.41 -6.95 -10.09
CA ARG A 119 7.28 -6.16 -9.59
C ARG A 119 7.19 -6.21 -8.07
N PRO A 120 6.71 -5.17 -7.40
CA PRO A 120 6.33 -3.89 -7.98
C PRO A 120 7.57 -3.09 -8.40
N ARG A 121 7.37 -2.28 -9.41
CA ARG A 121 8.43 -1.46 -9.95
C ARG A 121 8.44 -0.06 -9.36
N TRP A 122 7.26 0.44 -8.96
CA TRP A 122 7.13 1.76 -8.37
C TRP A 122 6.53 1.66 -6.98
N PHE A 123 7.08 2.45 -6.09
CA PHE A 123 6.63 2.54 -4.71
C PHE A 123 6.29 4.01 -4.44
N CYS A 124 5.01 4.29 -4.22
CA CYS A 124 4.54 5.62 -3.93
C CYS A 124 4.16 5.71 -2.46
N TRP A 125 4.65 6.73 -1.80
CA TRP A 125 4.40 6.90 -0.38
C TRP A 125 4.03 8.34 -0.09
N GLU A 126 2.93 8.50 0.63
CA GLU A 126 2.48 9.81 1.06
C GLU A 126 2.79 9.99 2.53
N ASN A 127 3.43 11.09 2.87
CA ASN A 127 3.75 11.42 4.26
C ASN A 127 2.76 12.46 4.76
N GLY A 128 1.80 12.01 5.58
CA GLY A 128 0.81 12.91 6.13
C GLY A 128 1.32 13.79 7.26
N ALA A 129 2.51 13.50 7.76
CA ALA A 129 3.04 14.25 8.90
C ALA A 129 3.43 15.68 8.55
N THR A 130 3.55 16.00 7.28
CA THR A 130 3.92 17.34 6.86
C THR A 130 2.74 18.29 6.88
N ARG A 131 1.57 17.81 7.15
CA ARG A 131 0.39 18.66 7.16
C ARG A 131 0.33 19.46 8.45
N SER A 132 0.11 20.70 8.32
CA SER A 132 0.04 21.58 9.49
C SER A 132 -1.36 22.17 9.64
#